data_b0a3123fe1c618234f8ad4f783a313d2
#
_entry.id   b0a3123fe1c618234f8ad4f783a313d2
#
_cell.length_a   1.000
_cell.length_b   1.000
_cell.length_c   1.000
_cell.angle_alpha   90.00
_cell.angle_beta   90.00
_cell.angle_gamma   90.00
#
_symmetry.space_group_name_H-M   'P 1'
#
loop_
_entity.id
_entity.type
_entity.pdbx_description
1 polymer ?
#
loop_
_entity_poly.entity_id
_entity_poly.type
_entity_poly.pdbx_seq_one_letter_code
_entity_poly.pdbx_strand_id
1 'polypeptide(L)'
;MPGDEAATPGDGPTPGDDLGEQVRRYRSARRMSQRALAQVAGVSPGFVSQLENGRAGASIATLRRIADALGVGLADLVEPGPVPAARVVRADARRTFSATHGMTKWFLTEPPFGHVKMYAVRIEPGGSTGPERYHHGEAEEVLLVQRGEVVVELGDERYDLAAGDTIVYSSSTPHRVANPGREAAELVWLNSPPTPDG
;
A
#
# COMPACT_ATOMS: atom_id res chain seq x y z
N MET A 1 56.40 -23.52 15.96
CA MET A 1 55.59 -22.34 16.19
C MET A 1 55.06 -21.87 14.82
N PRO A 2 53.86 -22.21 14.37
CA PRO A 2 53.20 -21.56 13.27
C PRO A 2 52.36 -20.39 13.79
N GLY A 3 52.47 -19.26 13.07
CA GLY A 3 51.89 -17.97 13.44
C GLY A 3 50.35 -17.97 13.43
N ASP A 4 49.87 -17.26 14.41
CA ASP A 4 48.47 -16.91 14.59
C ASP A 4 48.11 -15.81 13.54
N GLU A 5 47.46 -16.23 12.49
CA GLU A 5 46.92 -15.38 11.47
C GLU A 5 45.54 -14.86 11.93
N ALA A 6 45.56 -13.71 12.56
CA ALA A 6 44.35 -12.99 12.99
C ALA A 6 43.43 -12.78 11.82
N ALA A 7 42.28 -13.44 11.82
CA ALA A 7 41.20 -13.22 10.91
C ALA A 7 40.72 -11.77 11.04
N THR A 8 40.83 -11.00 9.97
CA THR A 8 40.25 -9.67 9.81
C THR A 8 38.73 -9.77 10.03
N PRO A 9 38.09 -8.95 10.88
CA PRO A 9 36.64 -8.95 11.01
C PRO A 9 36.03 -8.51 9.67
N GLY A 10 35.24 -9.45 9.11
CA GLY A 10 34.60 -9.27 7.82
C GLY A 10 33.69 -8.06 7.78
N ASP A 11 33.72 -7.41 6.65
CA ASP A 11 32.78 -6.40 6.16
C ASP A 11 31.34 -6.90 6.33
N GLY A 12 30.70 -6.56 7.43
CA GLY A 12 29.26 -6.65 7.55
C GLY A 12 28.62 -5.56 6.67
N PRO A 13 27.43 -5.79 6.12
CA PRO A 13 26.78 -4.81 5.26
C PRO A 13 26.68 -3.45 5.97
N THR A 14 27.14 -2.40 5.31
CA THR A 14 27.06 -1.04 5.80
C THR A 14 25.59 -0.61 5.87
N PRO A 15 25.12 0.11 6.89
CA PRO A 15 23.71 0.55 7.01
C PRO A 15 23.15 1.28 5.80
N GLY A 16 24.01 1.76 4.89
CA GLY A 16 23.60 2.41 3.65
C GLY A 16 23.26 1.45 2.50
N ASP A 17 23.85 0.26 2.48
CA ASP A 17 23.61 -0.75 1.43
C ASP A 17 22.21 -1.35 1.60
N ASP A 18 21.77 -1.56 2.82
CA ASP A 18 20.45 -2.05 3.18
C ASP A 18 19.31 -1.12 2.71
N LEU A 19 19.46 0.20 2.90
CA LEU A 19 18.45 1.18 2.52
C LEU A 19 18.24 1.23 1.00
N GLY A 20 19.32 1.26 0.22
CA GLY A 20 19.26 1.28 -1.24
C GLY A 20 18.60 0.02 -1.80
N GLU A 21 18.95 -1.13 -1.23
CA GLU A 21 18.34 -2.41 -1.60
C GLU A 21 16.86 -2.46 -1.25
N GLN A 22 16.44 -1.92 -0.10
CA GLN A 22 15.02 -1.82 0.29
C GLN A 22 14.22 -0.94 -0.68
N VAL A 23 14.73 0.23 -1.03
CA VAL A 23 14.09 1.12 -2.01
C VAL A 23 13.93 0.39 -3.35
N ARG A 24 15.00 -0.27 -3.83
CA ARG A 24 14.98 -1.05 -5.05
C ARG A 24 13.97 -2.19 -5.01
N ARG A 25 13.90 -2.92 -3.89
CA ARG A 25 12.97 -4.02 -3.67
C ARG A 25 11.52 -3.55 -3.75
N TYR A 26 11.17 -2.49 -3.01
CA TYR A 26 9.81 -1.94 -3.01
C TYR A 26 9.43 -1.35 -4.37
N ARG A 27 10.34 -0.65 -5.03
CA ARG A 27 10.11 -0.11 -6.38
C ARG A 27 9.88 -1.24 -7.40
N SER A 28 10.72 -2.26 -7.38
CA SER A 28 10.62 -3.39 -8.30
C SER A 28 9.34 -4.20 -8.09
N ALA A 29 8.94 -4.40 -6.83
CA ALA A 29 7.68 -5.05 -6.47
C ALA A 29 6.47 -4.30 -7.07
N ARG A 30 6.56 -2.96 -7.22
CA ARG A 30 5.54 -2.11 -7.84
C ARG A 30 5.71 -1.93 -9.34
N ARG A 31 6.66 -2.65 -9.96
CA ARG A 31 7.00 -2.52 -11.38
C ARG A 31 7.31 -1.08 -11.82
N MET A 32 7.68 -0.21 -10.87
CA MET A 32 8.05 1.17 -11.16
C MET A 32 9.46 1.26 -11.74
N SER A 33 9.66 2.12 -12.74
CA SER A 33 11.01 2.51 -13.18
C SER A 33 11.63 3.48 -12.16
N GLN A 34 12.96 3.61 -12.14
CA GLN A 34 13.66 4.65 -11.35
C GLN A 34 13.15 6.06 -11.69
N ARG A 35 12.81 6.31 -12.97
CA ARG A 35 12.24 7.58 -13.42
C ARG A 35 10.85 7.82 -12.84
N ALA A 36 10.00 6.81 -12.83
CA ALA A 36 8.65 6.91 -12.25
C ALA A 36 8.71 7.19 -10.74
N LEU A 37 9.54 6.45 -9.99
CA LEU A 37 9.74 6.71 -8.57
C LEU A 37 10.28 8.13 -8.32
N ALA A 38 11.28 8.56 -9.10
CA ALA A 38 11.86 9.88 -8.99
C ALA A 38 10.82 10.99 -9.21
N GLN A 39 9.97 10.83 -10.21
CA GLN A 39 8.88 11.78 -10.51
C GLN A 39 7.89 11.89 -9.35
N VAL A 40 7.40 10.77 -8.83
CA VAL A 40 6.42 10.77 -7.73
C VAL A 40 7.04 11.29 -6.43
N ALA A 41 8.29 10.89 -6.12
CA ALA A 41 8.99 11.33 -4.91
C ALA A 41 9.56 12.75 -5.01
N GLY A 42 9.49 13.42 -6.17
CA GLY A 42 10.04 14.76 -6.37
C GLY A 42 11.57 14.82 -6.21
N VAL A 43 12.28 13.81 -6.74
CA VAL A 43 13.75 13.73 -6.77
C VAL A 43 14.25 13.49 -8.19
N SER A 44 15.58 13.55 -8.41
CA SER A 44 16.11 13.24 -9.73
C SER A 44 16.24 11.71 -9.95
N PRO A 45 16.10 11.22 -11.20
CA PRO A 45 16.34 9.80 -11.50
C PRO A 45 17.77 9.34 -11.17
N GLY A 46 18.76 10.23 -11.34
CA GLY A 46 20.15 9.96 -10.97
C GLY A 46 20.32 9.78 -9.46
N PHE A 47 19.57 10.54 -8.65
CA PHE A 47 19.56 10.38 -7.20
C PHE A 47 18.99 9.01 -6.80
N VAL A 48 17.85 8.59 -7.38
CA VAL A 48 17.26 7.26 -7.11
C VAL A 48 18.26 6.16 -7.45
N SER A 49 18.92 6.27 -8.62
CA SER A 49 19.95 5.31 -9.01
C SER A 49 21.13 5.25 -8.05
N GLN A 50 21.62 6.40 -7.60
CA GLN A 50 22.72 6.46 -6.62
C GLN A 50 22.31 5.89 -5.26
N LEU A 51 21.08 6.20 -4.80
CA LEU A 51 20.53 5.70 -3.55
C LEU A 51 20.40 4.17 -3.59
N GLU A 52 19.82 3.62 -4.65
CA GLU A 52 19.64 2.17 -4.83
C GLU A 52 20.97 1.39 -4.94
N ASN A 53 22.04 2.06 -5.29
CA ASN A 53 23.39 1.47 -5.36
C ASN A 53 24.26 1.80 -4.13
N GLY A 54 23.66 2.33 -3.05
CA GLY A 54 24.38 2.68 -1.82
C GLY A 54 25.38 3.84 -1.96
N ARG A 55 25.30 4.60 -3.08
CA ARG A 55 26.25 5.68 -3.41
C ARG A 55 25.78 7.07 -2.98
N ALA A 56 24.56 7.18 -2.47
CA ALA A 56 23.99 8.41 -1.94
C ALA A 56 23.22 8.12 -0.66
N GLY A 57 23.38 8.95 0.35
CA GLY A 57 22.48 9.01 1.49
C GLY A 57 21.27 9.89 1.19
N ALA A 58 20.22 9.78 2.00
CA ALA A 58 19.04 10.62 1.91
C ALA A 58 18.69 11.25 3.26
N SER A 59 18.18 12.47 3.24
CA SER A 59 17.61 13.08 4.44
C SER A 59 16.30 12.37 4.82
N ILE A 60 15.91 12.45 6.10
CA ILE A 60 14.64 11.90 6.59
C ILE A 60 13.45 12.44 5.77
N ALA A 61 13.48 13.73 5.40
CA ALA A 61 12.43 14.32 4.58
C ALA A 61 12.37 13.72 3.17
N THR A 62 13.54 13.41 2.57
CA THR A 62 13.60 12.73 1.26
C THR A 62 13.16 11.28 1.38
N LEU A 63 13.58 10.56 2.44
CA LEU A 63 13.15 9.18 2.69
C LEU A 63 11.65 9.08 2.90
N ARG A 64 11.03 10.04 3.59
CA ARG A 64 9.57 10.09 3.76
C ARG A 64 8.87 10.21 2.41
N ARG A 65 9.29 11.12 1.52
CA ARG A 65 8.73 11.24 0.17
C ARG A 65 8.89 9.98 -0.67
N ILE A 66 10.03 9.30 -0.54
CA ILE A 66 10.27 8.01 -1.21
C ILE A 66 9.36 6.92 -0.63
N ALA A 67 9.22 6.86 0.69
CA ALA A 67 8.33 5.93 1.38
C ALA A 67 6.87 6.14 0.94
N ASP A 68 6.41 7.40 0.93
CA ASP A 68 5.08 7.78 0.46
C ASP A 68 4.87 7.37 -1.01
N ALA A 69 5.83 7.68 -1.88
CA ALA A 69 5.79 7.29 -3.30
C ALA A 69 5.78 5.77 -3.50
N LEU A 70 6.37 5.03 -2.58
CA LEU A 70 6.37 3.57 -2.55
C LEU A 70 5.18 2.99 -1.77
N GLY A 71 4.34 3.81 -1.10
CA GLY A 71 3.24 3.32 -0.26
C GLY A 71 3.71 2.43 0.88
N VAL A 72 4.83 2.77 1.54
CA VAL A 72 5.39 2.05 2.69
C VAL A 72 5.67 3.01 3.84
N GLY A 73 5.78 2.48 5.05
CA GLY A 73 6.23 3.28 6.18
C GLY A 73 7.73 3.63 6.08
N LEU A 74 8.13 4.78 6.62
CA LEU A 74 9.54 5.15 6.69
C LEU A 74 10.38 4.10 7.42
N ALA A 75 9.83 3.52 8.50
CA ALA A 75 10.48 2.45 9.27
C ALA A 75 10.78 1.22 8.41
N ASP A 76 9.90 0.88 7.47
CA ASP A 76 10.06 -0.26 6.57
C ASP A 76 11.23 -0.09 5.58
N LEU A 77 11.62 1.16 5.30
CA LEU A 77 12.79 1.48 4.48
C LEU A 77 14.10 1.43 5.28
N VAL A 78 14.07 1.91 6.55
CA VAL A 78 15.28 2.17 7.33
C VAL A 78 15.67 0.98 8.20
N GLU A 79 14.69 0.26 8.71
CA GLU A 79 14.89 -0.93 9.56
C GLU A 79 14.06 -2.11 9.01
N PRO A 80 14.51 -2.73 7.93
CA PRO A 80 13.81 -3.90 7.41
C PRO A 80 13.95 -5.07 8.40
N GLY A 81 12.92 -5.24 9.20
CA GLY A 81 12.82 -6.47 10.00
C GLY A 81 12.71 -7.71 9.10
N PRO A 82 13.04 -8.91 9.60
CA PRO A 82 12.83 -10.13 8.85
C PRO A 82 11.37 -10.24 8.44
N VAL A 83 11.10 -10.32 7.14
CA VAL A 83 9.74 -10.54 6.63
C VAL A 83 9.34 -11.95 7.02
N PRO A 84 8.42 -12.15 7.95
CA PRO A 84 8.01 -13.49 8.36
C PRO A 84 7.40 -14.23 7.17
N ALA A 85 7.60 -15.53 7.08
CA ALA A 85 7.05 -16.37 6.02
C ALA A 85 5.51 -16.31 5.97
N ALA A 86 4.86 -15.98 7.10
CA ALA A 86 3.42 -15.75 7.20
C ALA A 86 3.13 -14.65 8.22
N ARG A 87 2.12 -13.84 7.93
CA ARG A 87 1.58 -12.84 8.84
C ARG A 87 0.11 -13.16 9.10
N VAL A 88 -0.29 -13.15 10.35
CA VAL A 88 -1.69 -13.37 10.74
C VAL A 88 -2.23 -12.09 11.35
N VAL A 89 -3.22 -11.50 10.72
CA VAL A 89 -3.98 -10.36 11.25
C VAL A 89 -5.26 -10.92 11.88
N ARG A 90 -5.35 -10.88 13.20
CA ARG A 90 -6.53 -11.37 13.93
C ARG A 90 -7.67 -10.39 13.79
N ALA A 91 -8.90 -10.92 13.73
CA ALA A 91 -10.08 -10.11 13.47
C ALA A 91 -10.33 -9.03 14.55
N ASP A 92 -10.04 -9.36 15.79
CA ASP A 92 -10.17 -8.49 16.96
C ASP A 92 -9.02 -7.48 17.13
N ALA A 93 -7.90 -7.71 16.42
CA ALA A 93 -6.71 -6.86 16.44
C ALA A 93 -6.55 -5.99 15.17
N ARG A 94 -7.52 -6.02 14.24
CA ARG A 94 -7.47 -5.23 13.02
C ARG A 94 -7.41 -3.74 13.31
N ARG A 95 -6.43 -3.07 12.71
CA ARG A 95 -6.33 -1.62 12.79
C ARG A 95 -7.40 -0.98 11.90
N THR A 96 -8.09 0.04 12.42
CA THR A 96 -9.00 0.86 11.63
C THR A 96 -8.17 1.75 10.70
N PHE A 97 -8.50 1.71 9.42
CA PHE A 97 -7.94 2.62 8.41
C PHE A 97 -8.72 3.93 8.38
N SER A 98 -10.04 3.85 8.24
CA SER A 98 -10.92 5.02 8.30
C SER A 98 -12.30 4.63 8.83
N ALA A 99 -12.98 5.62 9.43
CA ALA A 99 -14.38 5.51 9.86
C ALA A 99 -15.06 6.85 9.57
N THR A 100 -15.82 6.92 8.47
CA THR A 100 -16.46 8.14 8.00
C THR A 100 -17.68 7.84 7.15
N HIS A 101 -18.65 8.74 7.09
CA HIS A 101 -19.86 8.64 6.28
C HIS A 101 -20.61 7.31 6.40
N GLY A 102 -20.68 6.75 7.62
CA GLY A 102 -21.31 5.44 7.87
C GLY A 102 -20.52 4.26 7.30
N MET A 103 -19.27 4.44 6.89
CA MET A 103 -18.37 3.38 6.43
C MET A 103 -17.20 3.23 7.39
N THR A 104 -16.82 2.00 7.66
CA THR A 104 -15.59 1.67 8.40
C THR A 104 -14.74 0.71 7.60
N LYS A 105 -13.45 1.02 7.47
CA LYS A 105 -12.43 0.16 6.85
C LYS A 105 -11.43 -0.30 7.89
N TRP A 106 -11.10 -1.59 7.87
CA TRP A 106 -10.04 -2.19 8.68
C TRP A 106 -9.00 -2.85 7.79
N PHE A 107 -7.73 -2.75 8.15
CA PHE A 107 -6.67 -3.45 7.45
C PHE A 107 -6.81 -4.97 7.59
N LEU A 108 -6.75 -5.69 6.46
CA LEU A 108 -6.54 -7.14 6.39
C LEU A 108 -5.08 -7.49 6.12
N THR A 109 -4.33 -6.55 5.60
CA THR A 109 -2.87 -6.62 5.41
C THR A 109 -2.21 -5.51 6.21
N GLU A 110 -1.00 -5.73 6.69
CA GLU A 110 -0.23 -4.74 7.46
C GLU A 110 1.06 -4.37 6.74
N PRO A 111 1.55 -3.13 6.96
CA PRO A 111 2.88 -2.73 6.49
C PRO A 111 3.98 -3.69 7.00
N PRO A 112 5.07 -3.83 6.26
CA PRO A 112 5.23 -3.32 4.90
C PRO A 112 4.34 -4.09 3.92
N PHE A 113 3.55 -3.35 3.14
CA PHE A 113 2.69 -3.97 2.12
C PHE A 113 3.54 -4.54 0.99
N GLY A 114 3.25 -5.77 0.58
CA GLY A 114 3.83 -6.37 -0.62
C GLY A 114 3.21 -5.80 -1.90
N HIS A 115 2.51 -6.67 -2.64
CA HIS A 115 1.85 -6.28 -3.90
C HIS A 115 0.40 -5.85 -3.73
N VAL A 116 -0.19 -6.12 -2.58
CA VAL A 116 -1.61 -5.86 -2.30
C VAL A 116 -1.81 -5.19 -0.96
N LYS A 117 -2.81 -4.34 -0.92
CA LYS A 117 -3.35 -3.73 0.29
C LYS A 117 -4.82 -4.10 0.36
N MET A 118 -5.22 -4.76 1.43
CA MET A 118 -6.57 -5.30 1.57
C MET A 118 -7.27 -4.73 2.80
N TYR A 119 -8.58 -4.55 2.67
CA TYR A 119 -9.45 -4.08 3.72
C TYR A 119 -10.68 -4.97 3.88
N ALA A 120 -11.10 -5.17 5.13
CA ALA A 120 -12.48 -5.46 5.42
C ALA A 120 -13.23 -4.13 5.51
N VAL A 121 -14.39 -4.06 4.90
CA VAL A 121 -15.20 -2.83 4.86
C VAL A 121 -16.62 -3.15 5.31
N ARG A 122 -17.17 -2.29 6.15
CA ARG A 122 -18.58 -2.31 6.54
C ARG A 122 -19.18 -0.95 6.22
N ILE A 123 -20.31 -0.98 5.52
CA ILE A 123 -21.06 0.23 5.16
C ILE A 123 -22.45 0.10 5.74
N GLU A 124 -22.79 0.97 6.68
CA GLU A 124 -24.11 1.02 7.31
C GLU A 124 -25.18 1.46 6.28
N PRO A 125 -26.48 1.19 6.52
CA PRO A 125 -27.54 1.69 5.66
C PRO A 125 -27.43 3.19 5.42
N GLY A 126 -27.44 3.62 4.15
CA GLY A 126 -27.23 5.01 3.74
C GLY A 126 -25.78 5.50 3.81
N GLY A 127 -24.84 4.66 4.29
CA GLY A 127 -23.42 4.97 4.32
C GLY A 127 -22.77 4.95 2.94
N SER A 128 -21.57 5.57 2.83
CA SER A 128 -20.82 5.63 1.57
C SER A 128 -19.36 5.97 1.79
N THR A 129 -18.57 5.92 0.71
CA THR A 129 -17.18 6.43 0.69
C THR A 129 -17.07 7.94 0.85
N GLY A 130 -18.15 8.68 0.67
CA GLY A 130 -18.23 10.12 0.77
C GLY A 130 -19.39 10.68 -0.05
N PRO A 131 -19.62 12.01 0.00
CA PRO A 131 -20.70 12.65 -0.74
C PRO A 131 -20.43 12.69 -2.25
N GLU A 132 -19.15 12.75 -2.64
CA GLU A 132 -18.72 12.90 -4.03
C GLU A 132 -17.88 11.70 -4.48
N ARG A 133 -17.74 11.54 -5.81
CA ARG A 133 -16.81 10.61 -6.41
C ARG A 133 -15.39 11.12 -6.19
N TYR A 134 -14.49 10.22 -5.85
CA TYR A 134 -13.06 10.51 -5.67
C TYR A 134 -12.22 9.56 -6.53
N HIS A 135 -10.97 9.90 -6.74
CA HIS A 135 -9.98 9.04 -7.40
C HIS A 135 -8.65 9.18 -6.68
N HIS A 136 -7.81 8.16 -6.77
CA HIS A 136 -6.49 8.17 -6.16
C HIS A 136 -5.53 7.21 -6.87
N GLY A 137 -4.30 7.67 -7.08
CA GLY A 137 -3.24 6.86 -7.66
C GLY A 137 -3.59 6.16 -8.96
N GLU A 138 -2.83 5.11 -9.27
CA GLU A 138 -3.05 4.22 -10.42
C GLU A 138 -2.93 2.78 -9.91
N ALA A 139 -3.97 2.27 -9.28
CA ALA A 139 -4.05 0.89 -8.83
C ALA A 139 -5.27 0.21 -9.47
N GLU A 140 -5.19 -1.08 -9.64
CA GLU A 140 -6.36 -1.90 -9.83
C GLU A 140 -7.03 -2.12 -8.49
N GLU A 141 -8.31 -1.85 -8.40
CA GLU A 141 -9.14 -2.13 -7.25
C GLU A 141 -10.07 -3.28 -7.53
N VAL A 142 -10.16 -4.18 -6.57
CA VAL A 142 -11.11 -5.29 -6.57
C VAL A 142 -12.00 -5.15 -5.35
N LEU A 143 -13.31 -5.11 -5.57
CA LEU A 143 -14.31 -5.06 -4.52
C LEU A 143 -15.18 -6.30 -4.63
N LEU A 144 -15.23 -7.10 -3.56
CA LEU A 144 -16.10 -8.27 -3.42
C LEU A 144 -17.15 -7.98 -2.34
N VAL A 145 -18.42 -8.09 -2.68
CA VAL A 145 -19.54 -8.02 -1.73
C VAL A 145 -19.68 -9.36 -1.02
N GLN A 146 -19.43 -9.40 0.28
CA GLN A 146 -19.61 -10.61 1.09
C GLN A 146 -21.02 -10.75 1.63
N ARG A 147 -21.64 -9.60 1.98
CA ARG A 147 -23.00 -9.54 2.52
C ARG A 147 -23.67 -8.21 2.18
N GLY A 148 -24.98 -8.22 2.02
CA GLY A 148 -25.77 -7.04 1.68
C GLY A 148 -25.65 -6.66 0.20
N GLU A 149 -25.87 -5.40 -0.07
CA GLU A 149 -25.85 -4.82 -1.41
C GLU A 149 -25.15 -3.48 -1.41
N VAL A 150 -24.52 -3.10 -2.51
CA VAL A 150 -23.90 -1.79 -2.69
C VAL A 150 -24.12 -1.29 -4.11
N VAL A 151 -24.04 0.03 -4.26
CA VAL A 151 -23.96 0.70 -5.54
C VAL A 151 -22.54 1.21 -5.72
N VAL A 152 -21.93 0.89 -6.85
CA VAL A 152 -20.65 1.47 -7.29
C VAL A 152 -20.94 2.44 -8.44
N GLU A 153 -20.63 3.71 -8.22
CA GLU A 153 -20.60 4.73 -9.26
C GLU A 153 -19.16 4.84 -9.77
N LEU A 154 -18.96 4.66 -11.08
CA LEU A 154 -17.64 4.62 -11.71
C LEU A 154 -17.67 5.49 -12.99
N GLY A 155 -17.03 6.65 -12.95
CA GLY A 155 -17.24 7.64 -14.01
C GLY A 155 -18.72 7.99 -14.14
N ASP A 156 -19.30 7.81 -15.33
CA ASP A 156 -20.72 8.07 -15.59
C ASP A 156 -21.58 6.80 -15.46
N GLU A 157 -20.97 5.66 -15.15
CA GLU A 157 -21.66 4.38 -15.03
C GLU A 157 -22.03 4.06 -13.59
N ARG A 158 -23.06 3.24 -13.43
CA ARG A 158 -23.54 2.76 -12.14
C ARG A 158 -23.71 1.24 -12.17
N TYR A 159 -23.20 0.60 -11.13
CA TYR A 159 -23.28 -0.84 -10.94
C TYR A 159 -23.95 -1.16 -9.61
N ASP A 160 -25.04 -1.90 -9.64
CA ASP A 160 -25.71 -2.44 -8.45
C ASP A 160 -25.15 -3.85 -8.19
N LEU A 161 -24.53 -4.05 -7.04
CA LEU A 161 -23.85 -5.30 -6.68
C LEU A 161 -24.50 -5.91 -5.45
N ALA A 162 -24.73 -7.23 -5.49
CA ALA A 162 -25.24 -8.04 -4.40
C ALA A 162 -24.16 -8.97 -3.84
N ALA A 163 -24.48 -9.65 -2.73
CA ALA A 163 -23.56 -10.62 -2.11
C ALA A 163 -23.09 -11.68 -3.11
N GLY A 164 -21.80 -11.88 -3.22
CA GLY A 164 -21.10 -12.74 -4.18
C GLY A 164 -20.57 -12.02 -5.42
N ASP A 165 -21.07 -10.82 -5.72
CA ASP A 165 -20.61 -10.05 -6.88
C ASP A 165 -19.25 -9.41 -6.63
N THR A 166 -18.49 -9.26 -7.72
CA THR A 166 -17.18 -8.62 -7.72
C THR A 166 -17.10 -7.61 -8.85
N ILE A 167 -16.52 -6.45 -8.57
CA ILE A 167 -16.15 -5.47 -9.57
C ILE A 167 -14.65 -5.19 -9.51
N VAL A 168 -14.04 -5.00 -10.69
CA VAL A 168 -12.63 -4.64 -10.86
C VAL A 168 -12.56 -3.35 -11.67
N TYR A 169 -11.83 -2.35 -11.16
CA TYR A 169 -11.70 -1.06 -11.82
C TYR A 169 -10.38 -0.37 -11.48
N SER A 170 -10.03 0.67 -12.23
CA SER A 170 -8.88 1.51 -11.94
C SER A 170 -9.23 2.58 -10.91
N SER A 171 -8.40 2.70 -9.86
CA SER A 171 -8.55 3.76 -8.83
C SER A 171 -8.38 5.18 -9.37
N SER A 172 -7.82 5.35 -10.58
CA SER A 172 -7.74 6.63 -11.29
C SER A 172 -9.07 7.07 -11.89
N THR A 173 -10.05 6.16 -12.04
CA THR A 173 -11.40 6.51 -12.45
C THR A 173 -12.18 7.07 -11.26
N PRO A 174 -12.81 8.25 -11.38
CA PRO A 174 -13.65 8.78 -10.31
C PRO A 174 -14.73 7.80 -9.90
N HIS A 175 -14.76 7.42 -8.62
CA HIS A 175 -15.64 6.38 -8.11
C HIS A 175 -16.21 6.71 -6.75
N ARG A 176 -17.35 6.11 -6.45
CA ARG A 176 -18.05 6.19 -5.17
C ARG A 176 -18.75 4.87 -4.89
N VAL A 177 -18.68 4.40 -3.66
CA VAL A 177 -19.40 3.20 -3.21
C VAL A 177 -20.39 3.62 -2.12
N ALA A 178 -21.63 3.16 -2.23
CA ALA A 178 -22.69 3.47 -1.27
C ALA A 178 -23.54 2.24 -0.98
N ASN A 179 -24.09 2.18 0.22
CA ASN A 179 -25.07 1.17 0.60
C ASN A 179 -26.48 1.80 0.59
N PRO A 180 -27.30 1.55 -0.44
CA PRO A 180 -28.68 2.01 -0.50
C PRO A 180 -29.64 1.10 0.25
N GLY A 181 -29.16 -0.06 0.72
CA GLY A 181 -29.95 -1.11 1.36
C GLY A 181 -30.40 -0.74 2.76
N ARG A 182 -31.12 -1.67 3.37
CA ARG A 182 -31.66 -1.53 4.73
C ARG A 182 -30.80 -2.24 5.78
N GLU A 183 -29.88 -3.06 5.34
CA GLU A 183 -28.91 -3.78 6.19
C GLU A 183 -27.50 -3.30 5.90
N ALA A 184 -26.58 -3.51 6.84
CA ALA A 184 -25.18 -3.21 6.62
C ALA A 184 -24.59 -4.11 5.52
N ALA A 185 -23.82 -3.53 4.63
CA ALA A 185 -23.04 -4.26 3.64
C ALA A 185 -21.64 -4.55 4.17
N GLU A 186 -21.15 -5.76 3.90
CA GLU A 186 -19.79 -6.19 4.24
C GLU A 186 -19.04 -6.57 2.96
N LEU A 187 -17.82 -6.04 2.83
CA LEU A 187 -17.04 -6.11 1.61
C LEU A 187 -15.59 -6.50 1.94
N VAL A 188 -14.93 -7.12 0.98
CA VAL A 188 -13.47 -7.12 0.90
C VAL A 188 -13.06 -6.17 -0.22
N TRP A 189 -12.14 -5.28 0.09
CA TRP A 189 -11.62 -4.32 -0.87
C TRP A 189 -10.11 -4.45 -0.97
N LEU A 190 -9.59 -4.56 -2.18
CA LEU A 190 -8.18 -4.79 -2.48
C LEU A 190 -7.67 -3.73 -3.45
N ASN A 191 -6.46 -3.25 -3.22
CA ASN A 191 -5.72 -2.37 -4.11
C ASN A 191 -4.38 -3.01 -4.51
N SER A 192 -4.07 -3.02 -5.80
CA SER A 192 -2.81 -3.50 -6.34
C SER A 192 -2.32 -2.61 -7.50
N PRO A 193 -1.11 -2.04 -7.43
CA PRO A 193 -0.25 -1.98 -6.25
C PRO A 193 -0.84 -1.16 -5.12
N PRO A 194 -0.32 -1.27 -3.87
CA PRO A 194 -0.73 -0.41 -2.78
C PRO A 194 -0.57 1.06 -3.14
N THR A 195 -1.65 1.83 -3.06
CA THR A 195 -1.59 3.29 -3.22
C THR A 195 -1.27 3.96 -1.89
N PRO A 196 -0.63 5.14 -1.90
CA PRO A 196 -0.53 5.97 -0.71
C PRO A 196 -1.93 6.22 -0.12
N ASP A 197 -2.01 6.27 1.19
CA ASP A 197 -3.22 6.68 1.87
C ASP A 197 -3.40 8.19 1.62
N GLY A 198 -4.52 8.58 1.00
CA GLY A 198 -4.87 9.97 0.76
C GLY A 198 -5.35 10.67 2.03
#